data_733202fb46fde8d0f618c3bb680b2248
#
_entry.id   733202fb46fde8d0f618c3bb680b2248
#
_cell.length_a   1.000
_cell.length_b   1.000
_cell.length_c   1.000
_cell.angle_alpha   90.00
_cell.angle_beta   90.00
_cell.angle_gamma   90.00
#
_symmetry.space_group_name_H-M   'P 1'
#
loop_
_entity.id
_entity.type
_entity.pdbx_description
1 polymer ?
#
loop_
_entity_poly.entity_id
_entity_poly.type
_entity_poly.pdbx_seq_one_letter_code
_entity_poly.pdbx_strand_id
1 'polypeptide(L)'
;MRKLIAAFLLTGTAVAGPAIAADLPYYPPVIEIPNVDYGVSGSFYLRGSAAGNMMWAKEVNHPSATPTNFAITDYGYGYSVGAGFGYETGTGLRFDATVDYLSNDKMTANINDTSGKLANGAHTLSLRSTVALVNAYYDFGFSDMGYGAAGGMFGYVGAGAGLAFNDVITNGPGLPDTRGTNTSFAAAGMVGAGYDFGHVVADLGYRGLYINKVENNATTYPYSIANNWVHEVRGTVRYRFN
;
A
#
# COMPACT_ATOMS: atom_id res chain seq x y z
N MET A 1 19.73 -8.51 13.12
CA MET A 1 18.77 -7.45 12.74
C MET A 1 17.40 -7.53 13.43
N ARG A 2 17.08 -8.59 14.19
CA ARG A 2 15.83 -8.71 14.98
C ARG A 2 15.76 -7.85 16.25
N LYS A 3 16.85 -7.24 16.68
CA LYS A 3 16.93 -6.48 17.96
C LYS A 3 16.73 -4.96 17.82
N LEU A 4 16.65 -4.42 16.61
CA LEU A 4 16.48 -2.98 16.36
C LEU A 4 15.02 -2.52 16.24
N ILE A 5 14.09 -3.43 15.96
CA ILE A 5 12.65 -3.10 15.83
C ILE A 5 11.98 -2.94 17.20
N ALA A 6 12.49 -3.61 18.24
CA ALA A 6 11.94 -3.50 19.59
C ALA A 6 12.29 -2.18 20.32
N ALA A 7 13.30 -1.45 19.87
CA ALA A 7 13.75 -0.20 20.49
C ALA A 7 12.92 1.02 20.08
N PHE A 8 12.20 0.96 18.95
CA PHE A 8 11.43 2.11 18.45
C PHE A 8 10.02 2.22 19.04
N LEU A 9 9.51 1.17 19.68
CA LEU A 9 8.18 1.15 20.30
C LEU A 9 8.18 1.50 21.80
N LEU A 10 9.33 1.68 22.43
CA LEU A 10 9.43 1.91 23.88
C LEU A 10 9.82 3.34 24.30
N THR A 11 10.02 4.28 23.36
CA THR A 11 10.41 5.66 23.69
C THR A 11 9.25 6.66 23.70
N GLY A 12 8.01 6.21 23.59
CA GLY A 12 6.82 7.06 23.54
C GLY A 12 6.10 7.33 24.86
N THR A 13 6.54 6.77 26.00
CA THR A 13 5.82 6.90 27.26
C THR A 13 6.72 7.30 28.42
N ALA A 14 7.19 8.52 28.44
CA ALA A 14 7.64 9.15 29.69
C ALA A 14 7.91 10.65 29.51
N VAL A 15 6.91 11.49 29.65
CA VAL A 15 7.03 12.80 30.35
C VAL A 15 5.64 13.22 30.82
N ALA A 16 5.18 12.67 31.94
CA ALA A 16 4.20 13.34 32.77
C ALA A 16 4.94 13.92 33.97
N GLY A 17 5.40 15.14 33.83
CA GLY A 17 5.92 15.93 34.95
C GLY A 17 4.77 16.49 35.77
N PRO A 18 4.91 16.63 37.11
CA PRO A 18 3.89 17.22 37.95
C PRO A 18 3.70 18.71 37.62
N ALA A 19 2.46 19.10 37.33
CA ALA A 19 2.11 20.49 37.17
C ALA A 19 2.14 21.16 38.57
N ILE A 20 3.08 22.07 38.78
CA ILE A 20 3.07 22.97 39.92
C ILE A 20 2.13 24.11 39.53
N ALA A 21 0.98 24.16 40.19
CA ALA A 21 0.06 25.29 40.07
C ALA A 21 0.74 26.52 40.71
N ALA A 22 1.21 27.46 39.89
CA ALA A 22 1.58 28.78 40.33
C ALA A 22 0.32 29.66 40.28
N ASP A 23 -0.09 30.19 41.41
CA ASP A 23 -1.10 31.25 41.49
C ASP A 23 -0.63 32.45 40.66
N LEU A 24 -1.28 32.65 39.53
CA LEU A 24 -1.10 33.87 38.73
C LEU A 24 -2.07 34.94 39.19
N PRO A 25 -1.60 36.04 39.77
CA PRO A 25 -2.44 37.16 40.05
C PRO A 25 -2.75 37.93 38.77
N TYR A 26 -4.04 38.20 38.58
CA TYR A 26 -4.59 39.17 37.65
C TYR A 26 -4.47 38.89 36.13
N TYR A 27 -5.60 38.67 35.51
CA TYR A 27 -5.76 38.46 34.07
C TYR A 27 -5.08 39.55 33.26
N PRO A 28 -4.07 39.21 32.40
CA PRO A 28 -3.68 40.11 31.35
C PRO A 28 -4.88 40.30 30.38
N PRO A 29 -5.00 41.44 29.70
CA PRO A 29 -6.06 41.63 28.71
C PRO A 29 -5.98 40.50 27.69
N VAL A 30 -7.08 39.78 27.52
CA VAL A 30 -7.20 38.78 26.45
C VAL A 30 -7.11 39.55 25.15
N ILE A 31 -5.97 39.51 24.51
CA ILE A 31 -5.84 39.92 23.12
C ILE A 31 -6.63 38.88 22.35
N GLU A 32 -7.88 39.18 22.00
CA GLU A 32 -8.61 38.42 21.00
C GLU A 32 -7.85 38.57 19.68
N ILE A 33 -6.99 37.61 19.41
CA ILE A 33 -6.43 37.47 18.07
C ILE A 33 -7.61 37.16 17.18
N PRO A 34 -7.92 38.03 16.19
CA PRO A 34 -9.01 37.75 15.27
C PRO A 34 -8.81 36.36 14.72
N ASN A 35 -9.82 35.51 14.86
CA ASN A 35 -9.81 34.19 14.27
C ASN A 35 -9.82 34.38 12.76
N VAL A 36 -8.65 34.53 12.16
CA VAL A 36 -8.51 34.64 10.71
C VAL A 36 -8.78 33.24 10.21
N ASP A 37 -10.03 33.00 9.84
CA ASP A 37 -10.42 31.80 9.10
C ASP A 37 -9.73 31.88 7.74
N TYR A 38 -8.62 31.19 7.62
CA TYR A 38 -7.87 31.06 6.35
C TYR A 38 -8.62 30.21 5.32
N GLY A 39 -9.88 29.83 5.60
CA GLY A 39 -10.78 29.22 4.63
C GLY A 39 -10.43 27.80 4.18
N VAL A 40 -9.41 27.20 4.75
CA VAL A 40 -8.99 25.82 4.44
C VAL A 40 -8.83 25.06 5.77
N SER A 41 -9.94 24.57 6.30
CA SER A 41 -9.91 23.67 7.46
C SER A 41 -9.59 22.25 7.00
N GLY A 42 -8.31 21.96 6.81
CA GLY A 42 -7.87 20.59 6.51
C GLY A 42 -7.64 19.80 7.80
N SER A 43 -7.68 18.48 7.69
CA SER A 43 -7.44 17.55 8.80
C SER A 43 -6.34 16.56 8.46
N PHE A 44 -5.42 16.34 9.40
CA PHE A 44 -4.53 15.19 9.33
C PHE A 44 -5.29 13.91 9.72
N TYR A 45 -4.89 12.79 9.15
CA TYR A 45 -5.48 11.50 9.48
C TYR A 45 -4.47 10.37 9.50
N LEU A 46 -4.76 9.36 10.29
CA LEU A 46 -4.16 8.02 10.17
C LEU A 46 -5.14 7.11 9.43
N ARG A 47 -4.59 6.18 8.65
CA ARG A 47 -5.39 5.14 8.00
C ARG A 47 -4.82 3.76 8.24
N GLY A 48 -5.73 2.78 8.33
CA GLY A 48 -5.43 1.36 8.27
C GLY A 48 -6.24 0.72 7.15
N SER A 49 -5.67 -0.26 6.46
CA SER A 49 -6.36 -0.94 5.36
C SER A 49 -6.05 -2.42 5.31
N ALA A 50 -7.01 -3.20 4.82
CA ALA A 50 -6.85 -4.62 4.50
C ALA A 50 -7.51 -4.92 3.16
N ALA A 51 -6.93 -5.85 2.39
CA ALA A 51 -7.44 -6.21 1.08
C ALA A 51 -7.24 -7.70 0.78
N GLY A 52 -8.15 -8.26 -0.02
CA GLY A 52 -7.89 -9.46 -0.80
C GLY A 52 -7.23 -9.04 -2.12
N ASN A 53 -6.23 -9.78 -2.58
CA ASN A 53 -5.52 -9.47 -3.80
C ASN A 53 -5.44 -10.64 -4.78
N MET A 54 -5.32 -10.30 -6.05
CA MET A 54 -5.04 -11.21 -7.15
C MET A 54 -3.94 -10.61 -8.01
N MET A 55 -2.86 -11.38 -8.23
CA MET A 55 -1.74 -10.95 -9.06
C MET A 55 -1.83 -11.59 -10.44
N TRP A 56 -1.60 -10.75 -11.45
CA TRP A 56 -1.55 -11.14 -12.85
C TRP A 56 -0.30 -10.58 -13.53
N ALA A 57 0.30 -11.40 -14.40
CA ALA A 57 1.33 -10.99 -15.34
C ALA A 57 1.17 -11.80 -16.64
N LYS A 58 1.71 -11.30 -17.75
CA LYS A 58 1.57 -11.96 -19.04
C LYS A 58 2.48 -13.19 -19.16
N GLU A 59 3.74 -13.02 -18.79
CA GLU A 59 4.78 -14.02 -19.01
C GLU A 59 5.91 -13.87 -17.99
N VAL A 60 6.61 -14.98 -17.76
CA VAL A 60 7.88 -15.01 -17.03
C VAL A 60 9.02 -15.17 -18.03
N ASN A 61 10.10 -14.41 -17.85
CA ASN A 61 11.32 -14.52 -18.65
C ASN A 61 12.40 -15.28 -17.87
N HIS A 62 12.91 -16.34 -18.50
CA HIS A 62 14.07 -17.13 -18.05
C HIS A 62 15.19 -17.02 -19.09
N PRO A 63 16.20 -16.17 -18.89
CA PRO A 63 17.24 -15.93 -19.88
C PRO A 63 18.05 -17.17 -20.28
N SER A 64 18.09 -18.18 -19.39
CA SER A 64 18.84 -19.42 -19.62
C SER A 64 18.09 -20.50 -20.38
N ALA A 65 16.78 -20.35 -20.60
CA ALA A 65 15.90 -21.36 -21.21
C ALA A 65 15.69 -21.10 -22.70
N THR A 66 15.12 -22.10 -23.38
CA THR A 66 14.69 -22.00 -24.78
C THR A 66 13.28 -22.61 -24.92
N PRO A 67 12.23 -21.81 -25.24
CA PRO A 67 12.24 -20.34 -25.40
C PRO A 67 12.54 -19.62 -24.07
N THR A 68 12.84 -18.32 -24.13
CA THR A 68 13.15 -17.54 -22.92
C THR A 68 11.90 -17.07 -22.18
N ASN A 69 10.73 -17.00 -22.84
CA ASN A 69 9.48 -16.51 -22.25
C ASN A 69 8.46 -17.63 -22.17
N PHE A 70 7.79 -17.72 -21.02
CA PHE A 70 6.72 -18.68 -20.76
C PHE A 70 5.48 -17.94 -20.25
N ALA A 71 4.31 -18.32 -20.77
CA ALA A 71 3.05 -17.72 -20.36
C ALA A 71 2.69 -18.09 -18.91
N ILE A 72 2.15 -17.13 -18.18
CA ILE A 72 1.53 -17.39 -16.88
C ILE A 72 0.16 -18.06 -17.13
N THR A 73 -0.05 -19.21 -16.50
CA THR A 73 -1.26 -20.02 -16.66
C THR A 73 -2.28 -19.82 -15.57
N ASP A 74 -1.82 -19.51 -14.35
CA ASP A 74 -2.69 -19.31 -13.20
C ASP A 74 -2.32 -18.04 -12.44
N TYR A 75 -3.37 -17.35 -11.96
CA TYR A 75 -3.24 -16.14 -11.14
C TYR A 75 -2.74 -16.49 -9.74
N GLY A 76 -1.98 -15.58 -9.15
CA GLY A 76 -1.67 -15.63 -7.73
C GLY A 76 -2.76 -14.95 -6.91
N TYR A 77 -3.05 -15.48 -5.72
CA TYR A 77 -4.03 -14.94 -4.79
C TYR A 77 -3.39 -14.68 -3.43
N GLY A 78 -3.92 -13.71 -2.71
CA GLY A 78 -3.41 -13.39 -1.40
C GLY A 78 -4.14 -12.26 -0.70
N TYR A 79 -3.42 -11.58 0.17
CA TYR A 79 -3.92 -10.46 0.94
C TYR A 79 -2.89 -9.34 1.05
N SER A 80 -3.36 -8.16 1.39
CA SER A 80 -2.50 -7.04 1.77
C SER A 80 -3.07 -6.34 3.00
N VAL A 81 -2.16 -5.84 3.84
CA VAL A 81 -2.49 -4.99 4.99
C VAL A 81 -1.57 -3.80 4.99
N GLY A 82 -2.08 -2.64 5.37
CA GLY A 82 -1.29 -1.43 5.32
C GLY A 82 -1.74 -0.36 6.28
N ALA A 83 -0.83 0.58 6.51
CA ALA A 83 -1.07 1.77 7.29
C ALA A 83 -0.57 3.00 6.51
N GLY A 84 -1.08 4.17 6.87
CA GLY A 84 -0.68 5.42 6.25
C GLY A 84 -1.05 6.63 7.08
N PHE A 85 -0.45 7.74 6.71
CA PHE A 85 -0.70 9.06 7.28
C PHE A 85 -0.95 10.03 6.15
N GLY A 86 -1.93 10.92 6.32
CA GLY A 86 -2.32 11.86 5.28
C GLY A 86 -2.95 13.13 5.76
N TYR A 87 -3.30 13.97 4.79
CA TYR A 87 -3.93 15.26 4.98
C TYR A 87 -5.10 15.42 3.99
N GLU A 88 -6.25 15.82 4.50
CA GLU A 88 -7.43 16.22 3.74
C GLU A 88 -7.53 17.73 3.72
N THR A 89 -7.72 18.33 2.55
CA THR A 89 -7.75 19.79 2.40
C THR A 89 -9.10 20.42 2.76
N GLY A 90 -10.13 19.60 2.99
CA GLY A 90 -11.52 20.09 3.16
C GLY A 90 -12.23 20.46 1.85
N THR A 91 -11.53 20.43 0.71
CA THR A 91 -12.08 20.75 -0.63
C THR A 91 -12.28 19.51 -1.53
N GLY A 92 -12.22 18.30 -0.93
CA GLY A 92 -12.27 17.04 -1.65
C GLY A 92 -10.89 16.51 -2.05
N LEU A 93 -9.82 17.30 -2.01
CA LEU A 93 -8.46 16.81 -2.25
C LEU A 93 -7.87 16.19 -0.98
N ARG A 94 -7.18 15.09 -1.15
CA ARG A 94 -6.54 14.34 -0.08
C ARG A 94 -5.22 13.75 -0.55
N PHE A 95 -4.22 13.77 0.32
CA PHE A 95 -2.88 13.24 0.05
C PHE A 95 -2.47 12.33 1.21
N ASP A 96 -1.84 11.21 0.91
CA ASP A 96 -1.26 10.37 1.96
C ASP A 96 0.03 9.66 1.51
N ALA A 97 0.77 9.21 2.51
CA ALA A 97 1.85 8.24 2.35
C ALA A 97 1.42 6.94 3.02
N THR A 98 1.59 5.83 2.31
CA THR A 98 1.19 4.50 2.79
C THR A 98 2.34 3.51 2.70
N VAL A 99 2.35 2.56 3.63
CA VAL A 99 3.19 1.37 3.58
C VAL A 99 2.27 0.16 3.70
N ASP A 100 2.27 -0.68 2.69
CA ASP A 100 1.47 -1.90 2.59
C ASP A 100 2.38 -3.13 2.58
N TYR A 101 2.06 -4.14 3.35
CA TYR A 101 2.59 -5.49 3.19
C TYR A 101 1.65 -6.28 2.30
N LEU A 102 2.19 -6.84 1.21
CA LEU A 102 1.47 -7.63 0.23
C LEU A 102 2.02 -9.06 0.26
N SER A 103 1.13 -10.02 0.38
CA SER A 103 1.39 -11.44 0.26
C SER A 103 0.56 -11.99 -0.90
N ASN A 104 1.21 -12.71 -1.82
CA ASN A 104 0.55 -13.33 -2.95
C ASN A 104 1.21 -14.69 -3.23
N ASP A 105 0.43 -15.72 -3.45
CA ASP A 105 0.88 -17.09 -3.62
C ASP A 105 0.26 -17.74 -4.86
N LYS A 106 0.93 -18.79 -5.35
CA LYS A 106 0.43 -19.71 -6.38
C LYS A 106 0.28 -19.12 -7.78
N MET A 107 0.96 -18.03 -8.12
CA MET A 107 1.06 -17.64 -9.52
C MET A 107 1.89 -18.72 -10.25
N THR A 108 1.35 -19.31 -11.32
CA THR A 108 1.93 -20.47 -11.97
C THR A 108 2.24 -20.21 -13.44
N ALA A 109 3.39 -20.68 -13.89
CA ALA A 109 3.75 -20.76 -15.30
C ALA A 109 4.13 -22.20 -15.65
N ASN A 110 3.66 -22.70 -16.78
CA ASN A 110 4.10 -23.97 -17.33
C ASN A 110 5.37 -23.77 -18.18
N ILE A 111 6.49 -24.33 -17.70
CA ILE A 111 7.77 -24.27 -18.40
C ILE A 111 7.92 -25.50 -19.28
N ASN A 112 8.25 -25.26 -20.55
CA ASN A 112 8.62 -26.31 -21.51
C ASN A 112 9.93 -25.87 -22.17
N ASP A 113 11.04 -26.10 -21.45
CA ASP A 113 12.38 -25.73 -21.89
C ASP A 113 12.97 -26.84 -22.76
N THR A 114 13.22 -26.55 -24.04
CA THR A 114 13.85 -27.46 -24.99
C THR A 114 15.37 -27.53 -24.83
N SER A 115 15.99 -26.59 -24.12
CA SER A 115 17.43 -26.59 -23.83
C SER A 115 17.82 -27.53 -22.70
N GLY A 116 16.86 -28.02 -21.92
CA GLY A 116 17.09 -28.94 -20.78
C GLY A 116 17.74 -28.28 -19.56
N LYS A 117 17.82 -26.94 -19.50
CA LYS A 117 18.42 -26.21 -18.39
C LYS A 117 17.43 -26.00 -17.24
N LEU A 118 16.12 -25.95 -17.53
CA LEU A 118 15.05 -25.90 -16.56
C LEU A 118 14.25 -27.21 -16.59
N ALA A 119 13.74 -27.60 -15.44
CA ALA A 119 12.80 -28.72 -15.38
C ALA A 119 11.47 -28.34 -16.02
N ASN A 120 10.96 -29.19 -16.90
CA ASN A 120 9.67 -28.98 -17.53
C ASN A 120 8.53 -29.27 -16.55
N GLY A 121 7.48 -28.42 -16.60
CA GLY A 121 6.30 -28.54 -15.77
C GLY A 121 5.87 -27.22 -15.13
N ALA A 122 5.01 -27.32 -14.13
CA ALA A 122 4.46 -26.17 -13.43
C ALA A 122 5.47 -25.56 -12.45
N HIS A 123 5.80 -24.31 -12.64
CA HIS A 123 6.60 -23.50 -11.72
C HIS A 123 5.71 -22.49 -11.01
N THR A 124 5.73 -22.48 -9.69
CA THR A 124 4.93 -21.59 -8.87
C THR A 124 5.77 -20.47 -8.27
N LEU A 125 5.18 -19.30 -8.18
CA LEU A 125 5.79 -18.11 -7.60
C LEU A 125 4.96 -17.63 -6.41
N SER A 126 5.65 -17.33 -5.32
CA SER A 126 5.13 -16.65 -4.15
C SER A 126 5.84 -15.31 -3.99
N LEU A 127 5.06 -14.22 -3.84
CA LEU A 127 5.57 -12.87 -3.68
C LEU A 127 5.23 -12.35 -2.28
N ARG A 128 6.24 -11.79 -1.62
CA ARG A 128 6.09 -10.97 -0.42
C ARG A 128 6.66 -9.59 -0.75
N SER A 129 5.84 -8.56 -0.66
CA SER A 129 6.28 -7.22 -1.04
C SER A 129 5.90 -6.20 0.02
N THR A 130 6.84 -5.31 0.36
CA THR A 130 6.53 -4.09 1.09
C THR A 130 6.43 -2.96 0.09
N VAL A 131 5.25 -2.36 -0.04
CA VAL A 131 4.96 -1.32 -1.03
C VAL A 131 4.79 0.01 -0.31
N ALA A 132 5.64 0.97 -0.61
CA ALA A 132 5.57 2.35 -0.10
C ALA A 132 5.10 3.28 -1.23
N LEU A 133 3.98 3.97 -1.03
CA LEU A 133 3.38 4.88 -2.01
C LEU A 133 3.11 6.25 -1.41
N VAL A 134 3.24 7.28 -2.22
CA VAL A 134 2.61 8.58 -2.02
C VAL A 134 1.39 8.65 -2.96
N ASN A 135 0.24 9.01 -2.40
CA ASN A 135 -1.03 8.97 -3.08
C ASN A 135 -1.72 10.34 -3.04
N ALA A 136 -2.49 10.62 -4.09
CA ALA A 136 -3.40 11.74 -4.18
C ALA A 136 -4.79 11.22 -4.54
N TYR A 137 -5.83 11.80 -3.92
CA TYR A 137 -7.22 11.41 -4.14
C TYR A 137 -8.09 12.65 -4.33
N TYR A 138 -9.20 12.43 -5.00
CA TYR A 138 -10.31 13.37 -5.09
C TYR A 138 -11.57 12.68 -4.58
N ASP A 139 -12.09 13.18 -3.46
CA ASP A 139 -13.31 12.71 -2.81
C ASP A 139 -14.49 13.59 -3.26
N PHE A 140 -15.62 12.98 -3.65
CA PHE A 140 -16.83 13.66 -4.09
C PHE A 140 -18.06 13.11 -3.37
N GLY A 141 -18.90 14.02 -2.86
CA GLY A 141 -20.13 13.63 -2.15
C GLY A 141 -21.24 13.16 -3.10
N PHE A 142 -22.04 12.20 -2.66
CA PHE A 142 -23.25 11.77 -3.38
C PHE A 142 -24.52 12.51 -2.94
N SER A 143 -24.45 13.33 -1.88
CA SER A 143 -25.57 14.15 -1.40
C SER A 143 -25.32 15.61 -1.69
N ASP A 144 -26.41 16.42 -1.79
CA ASP A 144 -26.40 17.86 -2.07
C ASP A 144 -25.69 18.72 -1.01
N MET A 145 -25.15 18.11 0.05
CA MET A 145 -24.35 18.76 1.07
C MET A 145 -22.88 18.81 0.61
N GLY A 146 -22.53 19.82 -0.11
CA GLY A 146 -21.24 20.33 -0.56
C GLY A 146 -19.97 19.50 -0.35
N TYR A 147 -19.00 19.68 -1.21
CA TYR A 147 -17.67 19.08 -1.11
C TYR A 147 -17.08 19.31 0.29
N GLY A 148 -16.72 18.22 0.99
CA GLY A 148 -16.05 18.32 2.27
C GLY A 148 -16.95 18.49 3.48
N ALA A 149 -18.28 18.39 3.34
CA ALA A 149 -19.16 18.33 4.50
C ALA A 149 -18.89 17.08 5.31
N ALA A 150 -18.53 17.23 6.59
CA ALA A 150 -18.37 16.13 7.52
C ALA A 150 -19.69 15.37 7.63
N GLY A 151 -19.68 14.10 7.21
CA GLY A 151 -20.83 13.17 7.30
C GLY A 151 -21.47 12.82 5.96
N GLY A 152 -21.69 11.51 5.74
CA GLY A 152 -22.43 10.99 4.61
C GLY A 152 -21.64 10.11 3.66
N MET A 153 -22.32 9.66 2.60
CA MET A 153 -21.72 8.83 1.55
C MET A 153 -20.88 9.68 0.59
N PHE A 154 -19.74 9.18 0.23
CA PHE A 154 -18.87 9.79 -0.77
C PHE A 154 -18.26 8.73 -1.71
N GLY A 155 -17.88 9.16 -2.91
CA GLY A 155 -17.05 8.41 -3.82
C GLY A 155 -15.65 9.01 -3.87
N TYR A 156 -14.66 8.24 -4.32
CA TYR A 156 -13.34 8.76 -4.56
C TYR A 156 -12.66 8.11 -5.77
N VAL A 157 -11.75 8.86 -6.36
CA VAL A 157 -10.76 8.38 -7.31
C VAL A 157 -9.39 8.80 -6.80
N GLY A 158 -8.37 8.01 -7.09
CA GLY A 158 -7.02 8.32 -6.65
C GLY A 158 -5.95 7.68 -7.49
N ALA A 159 -4.75 8.22 -7.36
CA ALA A 159 -3.54 7.68 -7.97
C ALA A 159 -2.38 7.76 -6.99
N GLY A 160 -1.42 6.84 -7.12
CA GLY A 160 -0.23 6.81 -6.30
C GLY A 160 0.99 6.31 -7.05
N ALA A 161 2.16 6.67 -6.55
CA ALA A 161 3.43 6.19 -7.07
C ALA A 161 4.44 5.99 -5.93
N GLY A 162 5.38 5.09 -6.13
CA GLY A 162 6.40 4.78 -5.14
C GLY A 162 7.25 3.57 -5.47
N LEU A 163 7.60 2.79 -4.47
CA LEU A 163 8.51 1.65 -4.57
C LEU A 163 7.91 0.39 -3.96
N ALA A 164 8.20 -0.74 -4.58
CA ALA A 164 7.91 -2.07 -4.08
C ALA A 164 9.24 -2.80 -3.77
N PHE A 165 9.39 -3.25 -2.54
CA PHE A 165 10.50 -4.07 -2.06
C PHE A 165 10.03 -5.52 -2.07
N ASN A 166 10.43 -6.25 -3.10
CA ASN A 166 9.94 -7.59 -3.39
C ASN A 166 10.87 -8.66 -2.82
N ASP A 167 10.29 -9.68 -2.21
CA ASP A 167 10.93 -10.94 -1.80
C ASP A 167 10.16 -12.07 -2.51
N VAL A 168 10.84 -12.79 -3.35
CA VAL A 168 10.23 -13.74 -4.28
C VAL A 168 10.76 -15.13 -4.02
N ILE A 169 9.85 -16.09 -3.93
CA ILE A 169 10.17 -17.51 -3.77
C ILE A 169 9.57 -18.25 -4.96
N THR A 170 10.40 -19.02 -5.64
CA THR A 170 9.97 -19.88 -6.75
C THR A 170 10.20 -21.35 -6.42
N ASN A 171 9.21 -22.16 -6.75
CA ASN A 171 9.27 -23.62 -6.66
C ASN A 171 9.00 -24.21 -8.03
N GLY A 172 9.84 -25.17 -8.45
CA GLY A 172 9.70 -25.91 -9.71
C GLY A 172 9.94 -27.40 -9.54
N PRO A 173 9.51 -28.24 -10.48
CA PRO A 173 9.66 -29.68 -10.39
C PRO A 173 11.12 -30.11 -10.23
N GLY A 174 11.44 -30.84 -9.16
CA GLY A 174 12.78 -31.40 -8.92
C GLY A 174 13.89 -30.37 -8.63
N LEU A 175 13.53 -29.09 -8.40
CA LEU A 175 14.47 -28.03 -8.03
C LEU A 175 14.23 -27.59 -6.59
N PRO A 176 15.29 -27.19 -5.87
CA PRO A 176 15.11 -26.52 -4.58
C PRO A 176 14.45 -25.16 -4.77
N ASP A 177 13.72 -24.69 -3.74
CA ASP A 177 13.16 -23.36 -3.72
C ASP A 177 14.26 -22.31 -3.93
N THR A 178 14.05 -21.44 -4.92
CA THR A 178 14.93 -20.28 -5.13
C THR A 178 14.30 -19.03 -4.56
N ARG A 179 15.09 -18.27 -3.81
CA ARG A 179 14.66 -17.01 -3.20
C ARG A 179 15.52 -15.86 -3.68
N GLY A 180 14.89 -14.75 -3.95
CA GLY A 180 15.59 -13.53 -4.33
C GLY A 180 14.81 -12.29 -3.98
N THR A 181 15.49 -11.15 -4.02
CA THR A 181 14.89 -9.86 -3.66
C THR A 181 15.21 -8.82 -4.71
N ASN A 182 14.26 -7.94 -4.99
CA ASN A 182 14.51 -6.76 -5.82
C ASN A 182 13.66 -5.57 -5.36
N THR A 183 14.11 -4.38 -5.70
CA THR A 183 13.34 -3.14 -5.52
C THR A 183 12.88 -2.65 -6.88
N SER A 184 11.62 -2.26 -6.98
CA SER A 184 10.99 -1.89 -8.24
C SER A 184 10.09 -0.68 -8.08
N PHE A 185 9.93 0.09 -9.16
CA PHE A 185 8.92 1.14 -9.23
C PHE A 185 7.52 0.53 -9.13
N ALA A 186 6.65 1.23 -8.38
CA ALA A 186 5.24 0.87 -8.24
C ALA A 186 4.36 2.09 -8.51
N ALA A 187 3.20 1.86 -9.12
CA ALA A 187 2.16 2.86 -9.32
C ALA A 187 0.79 2.25 -9.06
N ALA A 188 -0.16 3.05 -8.62
CA ALA A 188 -1.50 2.56 -8.30
C ALA A 188 -2.58 3.51 -8.81
N GLY A 189 -3.69 2.94 -9.30
CA GLY A 189 -4.96 3.63 -9.52
C GLY A 189 -5.99 3.10 -8.54
N MET A 190 -6.81 3.98 -7.98
CA MET A 190 -7.77 3.67 -6.93
C MET A 190 -9.13 4.28 -7.21
N VAL A 191 -10.19 3.55 -6.90
CA VAL A 191 -11.57 4.02 -6.96
C VAL A 191 -12.37 3.33 -5.89
N GLY A 192 -13.30 4.05 -5.27
CA GLY A 192 -14.14 3.45 -4.24
C GLY A 192 -15.23 4.38 -3.74
N ALA A 193 -15.93 3.91 -2.72
CA ALA A 193 -16.94 4.67 -2.02
C ALA A 193 -16.82 4.41 -0.52
N GLY A 194 -17.25 5.37 0.27
CA GLY A 194 -17.18 5.29 1.71
C GLY A 194 -18.27 6.06 2.40
N TYR A 195 -18.21 6.01 3.71
CA TYR A 195 -19.09 6.75 4.60
C TYR A 195 -18.28 7.49 5.65
N ASP A 196 -18.58 8.76 5.78
CA ASP A 196 -17.96 9.68 6.72
C ASP A 196 -18.81 9.77 7.99
N PHE A 197 -18.29 9.31 9.13
CA PHE A 197 -18.90 9.37 10.46
C PHE A 197 -18.38 10.55 11.29
N GLY A 198 -17.67 11.51 10.68
CA GLY A 198 -17.00 12.62 11.36
C GLY A 198 -15.52 12.31 11.59
N HIS A 199 -15.11 12.00 12.82
CA HIS A 199 -13.71 11.65 13.10
C HIS A 199 -13.26 10.32 12.47
N VAL A 200 -14.20 9.40 12.22
CA VAL A 200 -13.93 8.11 11.60
C VAL A 200 -14.55 8.07 10.21
N VAL A 201 -13.78 7.63 9.24
CA VAL A 201 -14.24 7.41 7.87
C VAL A 201 -13.94 5.98 7.48
N ALA A 202 -14.92 5.27 6.93
CA ALA A 202 -14.74 3.92 6.42
C ALA A 202 -15.03 3.90 4.92
N ASP A 203 -14.20 3.21 4.16
CA ASP A 203 -14.38 3.06 2.72
C ASP A 203 -14.08 1.64 2.23
N LEU A 204 -14.71 1.30 1.11
CA LEU A 204 -14.46 0.10 0.34
C LEU A 204 -14.13 0.52 -1.09
N GLY A 205 -13.04 -0.01 -1.62
CA GLY A 205 -12.59 0.36 -2.96
C GLY A 205 -11.81 -0.74 -3.67
N TYR A 206 -11.50 -0.42 -4.90
CA TYR A 206 -10.61 -1.18 -5.76
C TYR A 206 -9.30 -0.43 -5.92
N ARG A 207 -8.17 -1.17 -5.84
CA ARG A 207 -6.84 -0.68 -6.21
C ARG A 207 -6.24 -1.57 -7.30
N GLY A 208 -5.88 -0.98 -8.43
CA GLY A 208 -4.99 -1.60 -9.41
C GLY A 208 -3.56 -1.16 -9.10
N LEU A 209 -2.73 -2.06 -8.61
CA LEU A 209 -1.32 -1.81 -8.29
C LEU A 209 -0.44 -2.39 -9.40
N TYR A 210 0.33 -1.53 -10.05
CA TYR A 210 1.34 -1.90 -11.03
C TYR A 210 2.71 -1.99 -10.35
N ILE A 211 3.43 -3.10 -10.57
CA ILE A 211 4.82 -3.30 -10.15
C ILE A 211 5.64 -3.57 -11.42
N ASN A 212 6.57 -2.67 -11.73
CA ASN A 212 7.31 -2.69 -12.99
C ASN A 212 8.03 -4.03 -13.23
N LYS A 213 8.74 -4.55 -12.23
CA LYS A 213 9.53 -5.77 -12.37
C LYS A 213 9.62 -6.54 -11.06
N VAL A 214 9.42 -7.85 -11.13
CA VAL A 214 9.68 -8.79 -10.04
C VAL A 214 10.73 -9.78 -10.53
N GLU A 215 11.85 -9.91 -9.83
CA GLU A 215 12.96 -10.76 -10.23
C GLU A 215 13.67 -11.37 -9.01
N ASN A 216 14.31 -12.51 -9.23
CA ASN A 216 15.02 -13.19 -8.14
C ASN A 216 16.47 -12.75 -7.97
N ASN A 217 17.05 -11.94 -8.88
CA ASN A 217 18.46 -11.53 -8.87
C ASN A 217 19.46 -12.69 -8.65
N ALA A 218 19.06 -13.93 -8.94
CA ALA A 218 19.88 -15.09 -8.73
C ALA A 218 20.85 -15.29 -9.91
N THR A 219 22.06 -15.76 -9.62
CA THR A 219 23.03 -16.17 -10.65
C THR A 219 22.67 -17.54 -11.24
N THR A 220 22.05 -18.40 -10.43
CA THR A 220 21.56 -19.73 -10.86
C THR A 220 20.05 -19.65 -11.06
N TYR A 221 19.58 -20.02 -12.24
CA TYR A 221 18.17 -19.95 -12.65
C TYR A 221 17.55 -18.53 -12.51
N PRO A 222 18.16 -17.49 -13.13
CA PRO A 222 17.60 -16.16 -13.10
C PRO A 222 16.25 -16.13 -13.81
N TYR A 223 15.29 -15.39 -13.22
CA TYR A 223 14.03 -15.08 -13.89
C TYR A 223 13.58 -13.66 -13.57
N SER A 224 12.74 -13.11 -14.45
CA SER A 224 12.10 -11.85 -14.23
C SER A 224 10.68 -11.86 -14.80
N ILE A 225 9.78 -11.17 -14.11
CA ILE A 225 8.41 -10.94 -14.54
C ILE A 225 8.23 -9.42 -14.61
N ALA A 226 7.95 -8.93 -15.81
CA ALA A 226 7.70 -7.53 -16.05
C ALA A 226 6.20 -7.22 -16.11
N ASN A 227 5.84 -5.96 -15.84
CA ASN A 227 4.47 -5.47 -15.96
C ASN A 227 3.47 -6.27 -15.12
N ASN A 228 3.78 -6.39 -13.82
CA ASN A 228 2.92 -7.11 -12.87
C ASN A 228 1.77 -6.21 -12.44
N TRP A 229 0.55 -6.76 -12.48
CA TRP A 229 -0.64 -6.12 -11.97
C TRP A 229 -1.19 -6.88 -10.77
N VAL A 230 -1.42 -6.16 -9.69
CA VAL A 230 -2.10 -6.68 -8.50
C VAL A 230 -3.43 -5.95 -8.36
N HIS A 231 -4.49 -6.72 -8.47
CA HIS A 231 -5.87 -6.24 -8.32
C HIS A 231 -6.32 -6.47 -6.90
N GLU A 232 -6.81 -5.45 -6.22
CA GLU A 232 -7.20 -5.52 -4.82
C GLU A 232 -8.61 -4.99 -4.60
N VAL A 233 -9.38 -5.73 -3.80
CA VAL A 233 -10.58 -5.21 -3.16
C VAL A 233 -10.18 -4.88 -1.72
N ARG A 234 -10.29 -3.59 -1.36
CA ARG A 234 -9.68 -3.01 -0.17
C ARG A 234 -10.70 -2.32 0.71
N GLY A 235 -10.74 -2.69 1.99
CA GLY A 235 -11.39 -1.94 3.05
C GLY A 235 -10.40 -1.03 3.75
N THR A 236 -10.80 0.23 4.02
CA THR A 236 -9.96 1.22 4.70
C THR A 236 -10.75 1.90 5.81
N VAL A 237 -10.07 2.17 6.93
CA VAL A 237 -10.58 3.01 8.01
C VAL A 237 -9.59 4.15 8.21
N ARG A 238 -10.10 5.38 8.27
CA ARG A 238 -9.33 6.61 8.55
C ARG A 238 -9.80 7.23 9.86
N TYR A 239 -8.88 7.73 10.65
CA TYR A 239 -9.15 8.53 11.85
C TYR A 239 -8.58 9.93 11.66
N ARG A 240 -9.44 10.95 11.75
CA ARG A 240 -9.09 12.38 11.62
C ARG A 240 -8.73 12.96 12.97
N PHE A 241 -7.66 13.74 12.98
CA PHE A 241 -7.25 14.57 14.11
C PHE A 241 -7.78 15.98 13.89
N ASN A 242 -8.74 16.38 14.66
CA ASN A 242 -9.28 17.76 14.65
C ASN A 242 -8.84 18.47 15.92
#